data_556faa6f1dc8fe85a7695efe9f45138a
#
_entry.id   556faa6f1dc8fe85a7695efe9f45138a
#
_cell.length_a   1.000
_cell.length_b   1.000
_cell.length_c   1.000
_cell.angle_alpha   90.00
_cell.angle_beta   90.00
_cell.angle_gamma   90.00
#
_symmetry.space_group_name_H-M   'P 1'
#
loop_
_entity.id
_entity.type
_entity.pdbx_description
1 polymer ?
#
loop_
_entity_poly.entity_id
_entity_poly.type
_entity_poly.pdbx_seq_one_letter_code
_entity_poly.pdbx_strand_id
1 'polypeptide(L)'
;MGKKTFPKKFIFGTAVASYQVEGGIYNNDWTIWENNKSSKCDELCGEACKHYDLVNEDINLLKNLGIKAFRFSIEWSRVQPEKNQYDQEAIKHYVDKTRK
;
A
#
# COMPACT_ATOMS: atom_id res chain seq x y z
N MET A 1 -31.18 -23.20 -9.55
CA MET A 1 -29.71 -23.33 -9.62
C MET A 1 -29.12 -23.39 -8.23
N GLY A 2 -28.23 -24.33 -7.98
CA GLY A 2 -27.59 -24.47 -6.67
C GLY A 2 -26.60 -23.35 -6.41
N LYS A 3 -26.39 -23.01 -5.14
CA LYS A 3 -25.34 -22.10 -4.73
C LYS A 3 -23.97 -22.73 -4.96
N LYS A 4 -23.06 -21.96 -5.55
CA LYS A 4 -21.65 -22.36 -5.66
C LYS A 4 -20.91 -21.82 -4.45
N THR A 5 -20.11 -22.67 -3.81
CA THR A 5 -19.31 -22.28 -2.67
C THR A 5 -17.83 -22.56 -2.96
N PHE A 6 -16.96 -21.78 -2.35
CA PHE A 6 -15.52 -22.03 -2.43
C PHE A 6 -15.14 -23.16 -1.47
N PRO A 7 -14.08 -23.92 -1.77
CA PRO A 7 -13.54 -24.90 -0.82
C PRO A 7 -13.25 -24.25 0.54
N LYS A 8 -13.39 -25.04 1.63
CA LYS A 8 -13.16 -24.54 3.00
C LYS A 8 -11.78 -23.94 3.22
N LYS A 9 -10.77 -24.44 2.51
CA LYS A 9 -9.38 -23.97 2.63
C LYS A 9 -9.03 -22.85 1.64
N PHE A 10 -10.01 -22.37 0.88
CA PHE A 10 -9.79 -21.28 -0.04
C PHE A 10 -9.47 -19.99 0.71
N ILE A 11 -8.39 -19.30 0.31
CA ILE A 11 -7.95 -18.07 0.97
C ILE A 11 -8.42 -16.87 0.15
N PHE A 12 -9.26 -16.02 0.76
CA PHE A 12 -9.62 -14.75 0.18
C PHE A 12 -8.60 -13.71 0.60
N GLY A 13 -8.10 -12.96 -0.36
CA GLY A 13 -7.08 -11.94 -0.11
C GLY A 13 -7.34 -10.68 -0.89
N THR A 14 -6.63 -9.63 -0.51
CA THR A 14 -6.60 -8.35 -1.21
C THR A 14 -5.16 -7.96 -1.49
N ALA A 15 -4.99 -7.05 -2.44
CA ALA A 15 -3.66 -6.59 -2.83
C ALA A 15 -3.69 -5.08 -3.13
N VAL A 16 -2.66 -4.39 -2.68
CA VAL A 16 -2.46 -2.97 -2.95
C VAL A 16 -1.01 -2.72 -3.35
N ALA A 17 -0.75 -1.54 -3.88
CA ALA A 17 0.61 -1.05 -4.11
C ALA A 17 0.81 0.25 -3.33
N SER A 18 2.01 0.44 -2.80
CA SER A 18 2.33 1.56 -1.91
C SER A 18 1.94 2.92 -2.49
N TYR A 19 2.35 3.18 -3.73
CA TYR A 19 2.08 4.47 -4.36
C TYR A 19 0.58 4.75 -4.52
N GLN A 20 -0.19 3.71 -4.78
CA GLN A 20 -1.64 3.86 -5.02
C GLN A 20 -2.43 4.20 -3.76
N VAL A 21 -1.97 3.79 -2.58
CA VAL A 21 -2.81 3.87 -1.37
C VAL A 21 -2.19 4.62 -0.20
N GLU A 22 -0.85 4.67 -0.09
CA GLU A 22 -0.21 5.20 1.11
C GLU A 22 -0.37 6.70 1.31
N GLY A 23 -0.26 7.47 0.23
CA GLY A 23 -0.29 8.93 0.30
C GLY A 23 1.02 9.56 0.75
N GLY A 24 1.21 10.82 0.37
CA GLY A 24 2.38 11.58 0.78
C GLY A 24 3.70 11.12 0.19
N ILE A 25 3.68 10.43 -0.94
CA ILE A 25 4.89 9.96 -1.62
C ILE A 25 5.25 10.95 -2.73
N TYR A 26 6.36 11.68 -2.56
CA TYR A 26 6.78 12.71 -3.49
C TYR A 26 8.20 12.53 -4.00
N ASN A 27 8.85 11.44 -3.63
CA ASN A 27 10.27 11.19 -3.88
C ASN A 27 10.46 9.90 -4.67
N ASN A 28 9.75 9.76 -5.81
CA ASN A 28 9.90 8.61 -6.69
C ASN A 28 9.61 8.98 -8.15
N ASP A 29 9.83 8.03 -9.05
CA ASP A 29 9.66 8.21 -10.48
C ASP A 29 8.20 8.45 -10.89
N TRP A 30 7.23 7.83 -10.21
CA TRP A 30 5.81 8.06 -10.47
C TRP A 30 5.41 9.49 -10.20
N THR A 31 5.90 10.09 -9.12
CA THR A 31 5.66 11.50 -8.80
C THR A 31 6.22 12.41 -9.89
N ILE A 32 7.43 12.11 -10.36
CA ILE A 32 8.06 12.88 -11.44
C ILE A 32 7.21 12.78 -12.71
N TRP A 33 6.77 11.57 -13.04
CA TRP A 33 5.93 11.36 -14.23
C TRP A 33 4.59 12.07 -14.13
N GLU A 34 3.89 11.97 -12.99
CA GLU A 34 2.60 12.63 -12.78
C GLU A 34 2.68 14.15 -12.99
N ASN A 35 3.76 14.76 -12.49
CA ASN A 35 3.94 16.21 -12.54
C ASN A 35 4.46 16.69 -13.89
N ASN A 36 4.78 15.80 -14.80
CA ASN A 36 5.21 16.16 -16.14
C ASN A 36 4.00 16.57 -16.97
N LYS A 37 4.04 17.76 -17.55
CA LYS A 37 2.95 18.34 -18.35
C LYS A 37 2.57 17.50 -19.57
N SER A 38 3.50 16.69 -20.07
CA SER A 38 3.25 15.84 -21.24
C SER A 38 2.78 14.42 -20.83
N SER A 39 2.60 14.13 -19.55
CA SER A 39 2.07 12.85 -19.10
C SER A 39 0.58 12.75 -19.41
N LYS A 40 0.09 11.50 -19.48
CA LYS A 40 -1.34 11.22 -19.66
C LYS A 40 -2.07 11.05 -18.33
N CYS A 41 -1.50 11.57 -17.26
CA CYS A 41 -2.07 11.48 -15.93
C CYS A 41 -3.14 12.57 -15.76
N ASP A 42 -4.36 12.17 -15.44
CA ASP A 42 -5.47 13.12 -15.24
C ASP A 42 -5.42 13.76 -13.85
N GLU A 43 -4.98 13.02 -12.83
CA GLU A 43 -4.91 13.51 -11.45
C GLU A 43 -3.64 13.03 -10.77
N LEU A 44 -3.15 13.84 -9.83
CA LEU A 44 -2.02 13.47 -8.99
C LEU A 44 -2.48 12.52 -7.88
N CYS A 45 -1.63 11.57 -7.50
CA CYS A 45 -1.94 10.63 -6.42
C CYS A 45 -2.09 11.33 -5.07
N GLY A 46 -1.21 12.28 -4.76
CA GLY A 46 -1.29 13.10 -3.54
C GLY A 46 -1.35 12.28 -2.27
N GLU A 47 -2.38 12.54 -1.47
CA GLU A 47 -2.58 11.84 -0.19
C GLU A 47 -3.25 10.47 -0.36
N ALA A 48 -3.75 10.15 -1.55
CA ALA A 48 -4.41 8.88 -1.85
C ALA A 48 -5.43 8.50 -0.77
N CYS A 49 -5.36 7.25 -0.27
CA CYS A 49 -6.23 6.78 0.81
C CYS A 49 -5.61 6.95 2.21
N LYS A 50 -4.45 7.58 2.30
CA LYS A 50 -3.68 7.76 3.54
C LYS A 50 -3.38 6.44 4.26
N HIS A 51 -3.21 5.37 3.51
CA HIS A 51 -2.99 4.04 4.10
C HIS A 51 -1.75 3.98 4.98
N TYR A 52 -0.71 4.79 4.69
CA TYR A 52 0.49 4.82 5.54
C TYR A 52 0.14 5.21 6.97
N ASP A 53 -0.68 6.25 7.14
CA ASP A 53 -1.08 6.73 8.45
C ASP A 53 -2.18 5.87 9.06
N LEU A 54 -3.08 5.32 8.24
CA LEU A 54 -4.27 4.59 8.68
C LEU A 54 -4.07 3.07 8.62
N VAL A 55 -2.84 2.60 8.64
CA VAL A 55 -2.53 1.17 8.45
C VAL A 55 -3.23 0.28 9.48
N ASN A 56 -3.33 0.72 10.72
CA ASN A 56 -3.98 -0.07 11.78
C ASN A 56 -5.48 -0.21 11.54
N GLU A 57 -6.14 0.90 11.19
CA GLU A 57 -7.57 0.90 10.88
C GLU A 57 -7.87 0.05 9.66
N ASP A 58 -7.06 0.17 8.62
CA ASP A 58 -7.26 -0.57 7.37
C ASP A 58 -7.08 -2.07 7.58
N ILE A 59 -6.06 -2.48 8.33
CA ILE A 59 -5.84 -3.90 8.64
C ILE A 59 -6.99 -4.44 9.51
N ASN A 60 -7.48 -3.66 10.46
CA ASN A 60 -8.62 -4.08 11.27
C ASN A 60 -9.89 -4.25 10.42
N LEU A 61 -10.11 -3.38 9.44
CA LEU A 61 -11.22 -3.54 8.50
C LEU A 61 -11.10 -4.84 7.70
N LEU A 62 -9.89 -5.17 7.23
CA LEU A 62 -9.66 -6.43 6.52
C LEU A 62 -9.95 -7.64 7.40
N LYS A 63 -9.51 -7.61 8.65
CA LYS A 63 -9.80 -8.69 9.63
C LYS A 63 -11.29 -8.83 9.85
N ASN A 64 -12.01 -7.74 10.01
CA ASN A 64 -13.46 -7.76 10.23
C ASN A 64 -14.23 -8.29 9.02
N LEU A 65 -13.69 -8.11 7.81
CA LEU A 65 -14.25 -8.68 6.58
C LEU A 65 -13.92 -10.16 6.40
N GLY A 66 -13.08 -10.74 7.27
CA GLY A 66 -12.67 -12.15 7.15
C GLY A 66 -11.57 -12.38 6.11
N ILE A 67 -10.89 -11.34 5.68
CA ILE A 67 -9.77 -11.45 4.73
C ILE A 67 -8.58 -12.12 5.42
N LYS A 68 -8.02 -13.14 4.79
CA LYS A 68 -6.94 -13.97 5.36
C LYS A 68 -5.57 -13.67 4.76
N ALA A 69 -5.51 -12.97 3.65
CA ALA A 69 -4.25 -12.64 2.99
C ALA A 69 -4.28 -11.19 2.51
N PHE A 70 -3.19 -10.49 2.71
CA PHE A 70 -3.03 -9.11 2.28
C PHE A 70 -1.65 -8.94 1.66
N ARG A 71 -1.62 -8.67 0.34
CA ARG A 71 -0.38 -8.37 -0.37
C ARG A 71 -0.20 -6.85 -0.43
N PHE A 72 0.97 -6.37 -0.10
CA PHE A 72 1.31 -4.96 -0.20
C PHE A 72 2.75 -4.81 -0.67
N SER A 73 3.09 -3.63 -1.15
CA SER A 73 4.46 -3.31 -1.49
C SER A 73 5.08 -2.39 -0.43
N ILE A 74 6.40 -2.42 -0.37
CA ILE A 74 7.20 -1.53 0.48
C ILE A 74 7.64 -0.36 -0.39
N GLU A 75 7.32 0.85 0.00
CA GLU A 75 7.74 2.04 -0.73
C GLU A 75 9.23 2.30 -0.49
N TRP A 76 10.04 1.96 -1.48
CA TRP A 76 11.49 2.07 -1.34
C TRP A 76 11.94 3.51 -1.13
N SER A 77 11.26 4.48 -1.72
CA SER A 77 11.58 5.90 -1.53
C SER A 77 11.40 6.38 -0.09
N ARG A 78 10.62 5.65 0.72
CA ARG A 78 10.52 5.92 2.16
C ARG A 78 11.65 5.25 2.94
N VAL A 79 11.98 4.01 2.57
CA VAL A 79 13.02 3.23 3.26
C VAL A 79 14.40 3.80 3.01
N GLN A 80 14.67 4.19 1.78
CA GLN A 80 15.95 4.80 1.37
C GLN A 80 15.66 6.08 0.58
N PRO A 81 15.37 7.20 1.28
CA PRO A 81 15.03 8.46 0.61
C PRO A 81 16.18 9.03 -0.22
N GLU A 82 17.42 8.73 0.16
CA GLU A 82 18.61 9.12 -0.58
C GLU A 82 19.62 7.98 -0.57
N LYS A 83 20.55 8.00 -1.52
CA LYS A 83 21.58 6.98 -1.63
C LYS A 83 22.31 6.80 -0.30
N ASN A 84 22.41 5.56 0.16
CA ASN A 84 23.07 5.16 1.41
C ASN A 84 22.47 5.75 2.70
N GLN A 85 21.24 6.29 2.62
CA GLN A 85 20.53 6.81 3.79
C GLN A 85 19.24 6.04 3.98
N TYR A 86 19.09 5.38 5.13
CA TYR A 86 17.94 4.55 5.45
C TYR A 86 17.12 5.19 6.57
N ASP A 87 15.81 5.28 6.35
CA ASP A 87 14.87 5.81 7.33
C ASP A 87 14.41 4.67 8.25
N GLN A 88 14.88 4.68 9.50
CA GLN A 88 14.57 3.62 10.46
C GLN A 88 13.09 3.60 10.85
N GLU A 89 12.42 4.75 10.86
CA GLU A 89 10.99 4.81 11.15
C GLU A 89 10.17 4.15 10.04
N ALA A 90 10.55 4.38 8.78
CA ALA A 90 9.90 3.72 7.64
C ALA A 90 10.12 2.22 7.68
N ILE A 91 11.34 1.77 7.96
CA ILE A 91 11.64 0.34 8.10
C ILE A 91 10.78 -0.27 9.21
N LYS A 92 10.72 0.37 10.38
CA LYS A 92 9.90 -0.09 11.50
C LYS A 92 8.42 -0.16 11.11
N HIS A 93 7.92 0.82 10.40
CA HIS A 93 6.52 0.85 9.93
C HIS A 93 6.18 -0.43 9.14
N TYR A 94 7.02 -0.80 8.17
CA TYR A 94 6.77 -1.98 7.34
C TYR A 94 6.99 -3.29 8.11
N VAL A 95 7.98 -3.35 9.00
CA VAL A 95 8.17 -4.51 9.87
C VAL A 95 6.94 -4.71 10.76
N ASP A 96 6.44 -3.66 11.40
CA ASP A 96 5.25 -3.73 12.25
C ASP A 96 4.02 -4.16 11.44
N LYS A 97 3.89 -3.66 10.22
CA LYS A 97 2.79 -4.01 9.31
C LYS A 97 2.74 -5.52 9.03
N THR A 98 3.89 -6.16 8.87
CA THR A 98 3.95 -7.61 8.61
C THR A 98 3.51 -8.46 9.80
N ARG A 99 3.50 -7.89 11.01
CA ARG A 99 3.16 -8.59 12.25
C ARG A 99 1.70 -8.43 12.67
N LYS A 100 0.93 -7.73 11.89
CA LYS A 100 -0.49 -7.48 12.16
C LYS A 100 -1.38 -8.48 11.45
#